data_b340ebd1949cc6e6ddac0a3c85cee250
#
_entry.id   b340ebd1949cc6e6ddac0a3c85cee250
#
_cell.length_a   1.000
_cell.length_b   1.000
_cell.length_c   1.000
_cell.angle_alpha   90.00
_cell.angle_beta   90.00
_cell.angle_gamma   90.00
#
_symmetry.space_group_name_H-M   'P 1'
#
loop_
_entity.id
_entity.type
_entity.pdbx_description
1 polymer ?
#
loop_
_entity_poly.entity_id
_entity_poly.type
_entity_poly.pdbx_seq_one_letter_code
_entity_poly.pdbx_strand_id
1 'polypeptide(L)'
;MLNVTARLDLMSKILDTLKAVVEDAKFDFKENSLHIRVVDHSHVAMIQMDIDSAAFDTWELDETSLAFEIDVVRNLVSLGTPDEMLNLRADEGTGMLHAKLGNVEGELRTIDPSTITVPALPPLDPKCKVHLSGNDFIRILKAAALGGDMMTLSIGGDYFTVSASGTNSNIQVKFHKDNLQLFEYDNQAHSQYSLGYLQPLTKVIGRVETLEIGFGENYPLAINFAFHDGAVEVKYFLAPRVEGDY
;
A
#
# COMPACT_ATOMS: atom_id res chain seq x y z
N MET A 1 7.13 -25.11 -10.50
CA MET A 1 6.92 -25.47 -9.07
C MET A 1 7.20 -24.25 -8.22
N LEU A 2 6.40 -24.00 -7.16
CA LEU A 2 6.64 -22.90 -6.20
C LEU A 2 6.66 -23.49 -4.80
N ASN A 3 7.68 -23.12 -4.00
CA ASN A 3 7.78 -23.43 -2.59
C ASN A 3 8.41 -22.23 -1.87
N VAL A 4 7.58 -21.46 -1.17
CA VAL A 4 8.02 -20.27 -0.43
C VAL A 4 7.57 -20.36 1.02
N THR A 5 8.42 -19.89 1.92
CA THR A 5 8.13 -19.83 3.36
C THR A 5 8.41 -18.43 3.87
N ALA A 6 7.46 -17.86 4.58
CA ALA A 6 7.58 -16.54 5.17
C ALA A 6 7.00 -16.48 6.58
N ARG A 7 7.49 -15.55 7.38
CA ARG A 7 6.92 -15.21 8.68
C ARG A 7 5.54 -14.60 8.52
N LEU A 8 4.65 -14.87 9.47
CA LEU A 8 3.29 -14.34 9.43
C LEU A 8 3.22 -12.82 9.56
N ASP A 9 4.15 -12.18 10.27
CA ASP A 9 4.20 -10.71 10.35
C ASP A 9 4.47 -10.05 9.00
N LEU A 10 5.33 -10.64 8.17
CA LEU A 10 5.57 -10.21 6.80
C LEU A 10 4.32 -10.42 5.93
N MET A 11 3.80 -11.65 5.92
CA MET A 11 2.61 -11.98 5.11
C MET A 11 1.39 -11.14 5.48
N SER A 12 1.15 -10.93 6.77
CA SER A 12 0.06 -10.10 7.26
C SER A 12 0.16 -8.67 6.73
N LYS A 13 1.36 -8.06 6.79
CA LYS A 13 1.57 -6.70 6.28
C LYS A 13 1.40 -6.60 4.76
N ILE A 14 1.90 -7.58 4.00
CA ILE A 14 1.70 -7.64 2.55
C ILE A 14 0.20 -7.68 2.24
N LEU A 15 -0.52 -8.64 2.82
CA LEU A 15 -1.95 -8.84 2.56
C LEU A 15 -2.80 -7.65 3.03
N ASP A 16 -2.52 -7.09 4.22
CA ASP A 16 -3.23 -5.91 4.73
C ASP A 16 -2.98 -4.66 3.86
N THR A 17 -1.79 -4.54 3.28
CA THR A 17 -1.48 -3.45 2.34
C THR A 17 -2.29 -3.57 1.06
N LEU A 18 -2.33 -4.77 0.46
CA LEU A 18 -3.10 -5.01 -0.76
C LEU A 18 -4.61 -4.87 -0.54
N LYS A 19 -5.11 -5.35 0.61
CA LYS A 19 -6.53 -5.26 0.99
C LYS A 19 -7.02 -3.82 1.14
N ALA A 20 -6.12 -2.86 1.30
CA ALA A 20 -6.49 -1.45 1.29
C ALA A 20 -7.05 -0.97 -0.06
N VAL A 21 -6.81 -1.71 -1.14
CA VAL A 21 -7.18 -1.32 -2.51
C VAL A 21 -8.05 -2.36 -3.22
N VAL A 22 -7.76 -3.68 -3.04
CA VAL A 22 -8.40 -4.75 -3.81
C VAL A 22 -8.82 -5.95 -2.95
N GLU A 23 -9.71 -6.78 -3.51
CA GLU A 23 -10.11 -8.07 -2.93
C GLU A 23 -9.22 -9.22 -3.44
N ASP A 24 -8.81 -9.17 -4.71
CA ASP A 24 -8.02 -10.18 -5.41
C ASP A 24 -6.72 -9.57 -5.90
N ALA A 25 -5.64 -10.34 -5.88
CA ALA A 25 -4.37 -9.87 -6.39
C ALA A 25 -3.61 -10.96 -7.13
N LYS A 26 -2.84 -10.52 -8.13
CA LYS A 26 -1.86 -11.33 -8.85
C LYS A 26 -0.48 -11.09 -8.25
N PHE A 27 0.21 -12.19 -7.97
CA PHE A 27 1.55 -12.26 -7.39
C PHE A 27 2.48 -12.81 -8.47
N ASP A 28 3.41 -11.98 -8.95
CA ASP A 28 4.38 -12.35 -9.98
C ASP A 28 5.70 -12.74 -9.30
N PHE A 29 5.93 -14.03 -9.12
CA PHE A 29 7.14 -14.59 -8.54
C PHE A 29 8.26 -14.66 -9.57
N LYS A 30 9.39 -14.04 -9.25
CA LYS A 30 10.61 -13.97 -10.06
C LYS A 30 11.77 -14.68 -9.37
N GLU A 31 12.87 -14.85 -10.07
CA GLU A 31 14.06 -15.52 -9.52
C GLU A 31 14.47 -14.94 -8.14
N ASN A 32 14.49 -13.61 -7.98
CA ASN A 32 14.99 -12.95 -6.79
C ASN A 32 13.99 -11.95 -6.18
N SER A 33 12.73 -11.96 -6.59
CA SER A 33 11.75 -10.97 -6.12
C SER A 33 10.31 -11.43 -6.34
N LEU A 34 9.41 -10.85 -5.55
CA LEU A 34 7.97 -10.91 -5.75
C LEU A 34 7.48 -9.52 -6.13
N HIS A 35 6.82 -9.40 -7.29
CA HIS A 35 6.20 -8.18 -7.75
C HIS A 35 4.69 -8.29 -7.67
N ILE A 36 4.06 -7.27 -7.09
CA ILE A 36 2.61 -7.20 -7.00
C ILE A 36 2.18 -5.80 -7.42
N ARG A 37 1.23 -5.73 -8.35
CA ARG A 37 0.61 -4.47 -8.73
C ARG A 37 -0.89 -4.65 -8.73
N VAL A 38 -1.59 -3.73 -8.08
CA VAL A 38 -3.05 -3.75 -7.96
C VAL A 38 -3.63 -2.36 -8.19
N VAL A 39 -4.83 -2.32 -8.74
CA VAL A 39 -5.62 -1.10 -8.93
C VAL A 39 -7.05 -1.38 -8.53
N ASP A 40 -7.72 -0.44 -7.87
CA ASP A 40 -9.12 -0.57 -7.52
C ASP A 40 -10.03 -0.53 -8.77
N HIS A 41 -11.24 -1.02 -8.63
CA HIS A 41 -12.19 -1.11 -9.74
C HIS A 41 -12.52 0.25 -10.40
N SER A 42 -12.39 1.34 -9.65
CA SER A 42 -12.64 2.70 -10.15
C SER A 42 -11.39 3.34 -10.76
N HIS A 43 -10.26 2.65 -10.73
CA HIS A 43 -8.95 3.14 -11.20
C HIS A 43 -8.50 4.46 -10.51
N VAL A 44 -8.89 4.61 -9.24
CA VAL A 44 -8.58 5.79 -8.41
C VAL A 44 -7.35 5.55 -7.53
N ALA A 45 -7.18 4.33 -7.02
CA ALA A 45 -6.05 3.97 -6.18
C ALA A 45 -5.26 2.79 -6.77
N MET A 46 -3.93 2.84 -6.64
CA MET A 46 -3.03 1.79 -7.10
C MET A 46 -1.96 1.51 -6.05
N ILE A 47 -1.57 0.26 -5.93
CA ILE A 47 -0.37 -0.15 -5.19
C ILE A 47 0.56 -0.89 -6.15
N GLN A 48 1.84 -0.54 -6.08
CA GLN A 48 2.95 -1.35 -6.56
C GLN A 48 3.78 -1.76 -5.35
N MET A 49 4.08 -3.05 -5.25
CA MET A 49 4.89 -3.61 -4.18
C MET A 49 5.98 -4.49 -4.79
N ASP A 50 7.21 -4.20 -4.42
CA ASP A 50 8.40 -4.93 -4.83
C ASP A 50 9.02 -5.53 -3.57
N ILE A 51 9.19 -6.84 -3.53
CA ILE A 51 9.64 -7.60 -2.36
C ILE A 51 10.87 -8.41 -2.75
N ASP A 52 11.97 -8.20 -2.04
CA ASP A 52 13.18 -8.99 -2.20
C ASP A 52 12.95 -10.43 -1.69
N SER A 53 13.45 -11.42 -2.42
CA SER A 53 13.38 -12.83 -2.01
C SER A 53 14.05 -13.09 -0.67
N ALA A 54 15.03 -12.27 -0.27
CA ALA A 54 15.68 -12.34 1.04
C ALA A 54 14.74 -12.07 2.23
N ALA A 55 13.54 -11.51 1.99
CA ALA A 55 12.50 -11.38 3.02
C ALA A 55 11.84 -12.71 3.40
N PHE A 56 12.07 -13.77 2.63
CA PHE A 56 11.48 -15.09 2.80
C PHE A 56 12.52 -16.07 3.35
N ASP A 57 12.08 -17.02 4.18
CA ASP A 57 12.95 -18.06 4.74
C ASP A 57 13.25 -19.18 3.73
N THR A 58 12.33 -19.42 2.81
CA THR A 58 12.49 -20.34 1.68
C THR A 58 11.99 -19.64 0.42
N TRP A 59 12.81 -19.71 -0.64
CA TRP A 59 12.46 -19.15 -1.95
C TRP A 59 12.96 -20.10 -3.04
N GLU A 60 12.16 -21.11 -3.33
CA GLU A 60 12.47 -22.16 -4.30
C GLU A 60 11.35 -22.21 -5.33
N LEU A 61 11.61 -21.73 -6.53
CA LEU A 61 10.56 -21.64 -7.54
C LEU A 61 11.12 -21.58 -8.97
N ASP A 62 10.29 -22.00 -9.92
CA ASP A 62 10.34 -21.52 -11.30
C ASP A 62 9.47 -20.27 -11.40
N GLU A 63 9.92 -19.28 -12.20
CA GLU A 63 9.15 -18.04 -12.36
C GLU A 63 7.70 -18.33 -12.72
N THR A 64 6.78 -17.80 -11.93
CA THR A 64 5.36 -18.07 -12.09
C THR A 64 4.50 -16.91 -11.59
N SER A 65 3.24 -16.89 -12.01
CA SER A 65 2.24 -15.98 -11.48
C SER A 65 1.13 -16.76 -10.80
N LEU A 66 0.76 -16.34 -9.62
CA LEU A 66 -0.41 -16.86 -8.90
C LEU A 66 -1.37 -15.71 -8.62
N ALA A 67 -2.67 -16.00 -8.66
CA ALA A 67 -3.68 -15.05 -8.22
C ALA A 67 -4.65 -15.71 -7.27
N PHE A 68 -5.07 -14.98 -6.24
CA PHE A 68 -6.02 -15.49 -5.25
C PHE A 68 -6.75 -14.35 -4.55
N GLU A 69 -7.87 -14.70 -3.94
CA GLU A 69 -8.61 -13.81 -3.05
C GLU A 69 -7.79 -13.56 -1.78
N ILE A 70 -7.52 -12.30 -1.48
CA ILE A 70 -6.63 -11.89 -0.37
C ILE A 70 -7.16 -12.39 0.98
N ASP A 71 -8.47 -12.28 1.21
CA ASP A 71 -9.07 -12.67 2.49
C ASP A 71 -8.94 -14.17 2.78
N VAL A 72 -8.88 -15.02 1.76
CA VAL A 72 -8.69 -16.48 1.96
C VAL A 72 -7.35 -16.77 2.64
N VAL A 73 -6.25 -16.18 2.12
CA VAL A 73 -4.92 -16.35 2.72
C VAL A 73 -4.82 -15.57 4.03
N ARG A 74 -5.40 -14.38 4.10
CA ARG A 74 -5.42 -13.54 5.29
C ARG A 74 -6.11 -14.21 6.48
N ASN A 75 -7.23 -14.90 6.26
CA ASN A 75 -7.91 -15.65 7.29
C ASN A 75 -7.03 -16.79 7.83
N LEU A 76 -6.28 -17.47 6.97
CA LEU A 76 -5.32 -18.49 7.40
C LEU A 76 -4.18 -17.86 8.23
N VAL A 77 -3.60 -16.77 7.78
CA VAL A 77 -2.55 -16.01 8.49
C VAL A 77 -3.02 -15.58 9.88
N SER A 78 -4.30 -15.21 10.03
CA SER A 78 -4.87 -14.78 11.30
C SER A 78 -4.99 -15.88 12.37
N LEU A 79 -4.79 -17.15 12.01
CA LEU A 79 -4.83 -18.28 12.96
C LEU A 79 -3.53 -18.42 13.76
N GLY A 80 -2.44 -17.85 13.29
CA GLY A 80 -1.12 -17.98 13.91
C GLY A 80 -0.66 -16.71 14.63
N THR A 81 0.54 -16.81 15.19
CA THR A 81 1.25 -15.69 15.81
C THR A 81 2.28 -15.08 14.86
N PRO A 82 2.69 -13.81 15.05
CA PRO A 82 3.58 -13.11 14.13
C PRO A 82 4.88 -13.83 13.78
N ASP A 83 5.41 -14.62 14.69
CA ASP A 83 6.68 -15.36 14.54
C ASP A 83 6.55 -16.72 13.87
N GLU A 84 5.33 -17.22 13.69
CA GLU A 84 5.11 -18.49 13.00
C GLU A 84 5.37 -18.38 11.49
N MET A 85 5.65 -19.52 10.88
CA MET A 85 5.99 -19.63 9.46
C MET A 85 4.81 -20.15 8.66
N LEU A 86 4.47 -19.44 7.58
CA LEU A 86 3.55 -19.90 6.55
C LEU A 86 4.36 -20.46 5.37
N ASN A 87 4.16 -21.73 5.06
CA ASN A 87 4.68 -22.32 3.83
C ASN A 87 3.57 -22.37 2.78
N LEU A 88 3.88 -21.88 1.59
CA LEU A 88 3.02 -21.88 0.40
C LEU A 88 3.67 -22.69 -0.70
N ARG A 89 2.93 -23.65 -1.25
CA ARG A 89 3.37 -24.48 -2.38
C ARG A 89 2.31 -24.48 -3.47
N ALA A 90 2.77 -24.40 -4.72
CA ALA A 90 1.90 -24.55 -5.87
C ALA A 90 2.60 -25.39 -6.94
N ASP A 91 1.86 -26.35 -7.50
CA ASP A 91 2.28 -27.11 -8.66
C ASP A 91 1.63 -26.55 -9.91
N GLU A 92 2.36 -26.56 -10.99
CA GLU A 92 1.91 -26.02 -12.27
C GLU A 92 0.64 -26.73 -12.75
N GLY A 93 -0.37 -25.96 -13.15
CA GLY A 93 -1.60 -26.46 -13.76
C GLY A 93 -2.64 -27.02 -12.78
N THR A 94 -2.38 -27.09 -11.47
CA THR A 94 -3.36 -27.64 -10.50
C THR A 94 -4.46 -26.66 -10.15
N GLY A 95 -4.22 -25.36 -10.27
CA GLY A 95 -5.15 -24.33 -9.83
C GLY A 95 -5.36 -24.29 -8.30
N MET A 96 -4.43 -24.91 -7.55
CA MET A 96 -4.45 -25.01 -6.10
C MET A 96 -3.17 -24.46 -5.49
N LEU A 97 -3.32 -23.73 -4.38
CA LEU A 97 -2.24 -23.27 -3.51
C LEU A 97 -2.32 -24.07 -2.20
N HIS A 98 -1.33 -24.89 -1.94
CA HIS A 98 -1.20 -25.61 -0.66
C HIS A 98 -0.56 -24.67 0.37
N ALA A 99 -1.22 -24.50 1.50
CA ALA A 99 -0.75 -23.65 2.58
C ALA A 99 -0.60 -24.45 3.85
N LYS A 100 0.52 -24.26 4.55
CA LYS A 100 0.82 -24.92 5.81
C LYS A 100 1.27 -23.91 6.86
N LEU A 101 0.56 -23.91 7.98
CA LEU A 101 0.84 -23.08 9.16
C LEU A 101 0.84 -23.99 10.40
N GLY A 102 2.02 -24.33 10.91
CA GLY A 102 2.15 -25.27 12.02
C GLY A 102 1.52 -26.62 11.71
N ASN A 103 0.46 -26.97 12.43
CA ASN A 103 -0.34 -28.17 12.23
C ASN A 103 -1.61 -27.96 11.38
N VAL A 104 -1.81 -26.74 10.86
CA VAL A 104 -2.93 -26.42 9.94
C VAL A 104 -2.42 -26.57 8.53
N GLU A 105 -3.10 -27.41 7.74
CA GLU A 105 -2.84 -27.57 6.31
C GLU A 105 -4.14 -27.33 5.55
N GLY A 106 -4.04 -26.63 4.44
CA GLY A 106 -5.19 -26.29 3.60
C GLY A 106 -4.83 -26.21 2.12
N GLU A 107 -5.82 -26.44 1.29
CA GLU A 107 -5.76 -26.24 -0.14
C GLU A 107 -6.66 -25.04 -0.50
N LEU A 108 -6.07 -24.02 -1.07
CA LEU A 108 -6.74 -22.79 -1.47
C LEU A 108 -6.86 -22.75 -2.99
N ARG A 109 -8.06 -22.48 -3.49
CA ARG A 109 -8.25 -22.35 -4.93
C ARG A 109 -7.62 -21.04 -5.43
N THR A 110 -6.85 -21.12 -6.50
CA THR A 110 -6.30 -19.96 -7.19
C THR A 110 -7.27 -19.43 -8.23
N ILE A 111 -7.10 -18.15 -8.59
CA ILE A 111 -7.77 -17.48 -9.71
C ILE A 111 -6.82 -17.60 -10.92
N ASP A 112 -7.34 -17.67 -12.13
CA ASP A 112 -6.51 -17.61 -13.33
C ASP A 112 -5.81 -16.22 -13.39
N PRO A 113 -4.46 -16.17 -13.29
CA PRO A 113 -3.74 -14.90 -13.27
C PRO A 113 -3.95 -14.04 -14.53
N SER A 114 -4.34 -14.64 -15.65
CA SER A 114 -4.63 -13.94 -16.91
C SER A 114 -5.89 -13.08 -16.84
N THR A 115 -6.80 -13.35 -15.89
CA THR A 115 -8.03 -12.58 -15.69
C THR A 115 -7.80 -11.27 -14.93
N ILE A 116 -6.67 -11.14 -14.24
CA ILE A 116 -6.30 -9.94 -13.49
C ILE A 116 -5.38 -9.09 -14.35
N THR A 117 -5.91 -8.01 -14.91
CA THR A 117 -5.15 -7.04 -15.70
C THR A 117 -4.96 -5.77 -14.92
N VAL A 118 -3.72 -5.33 -14.75
CA VAL A 118 -3.38 -4.08 -14.10
C VAL A 118 -2.70 -3.16 -15.11
N PRO A 119 -3.24 -1.96 -15.35
CA PRO A 119 -2.65 -1.01 -16.27
C PRO A 119 -1.26 -0.58 -15.80
N ALA A 120 -0.39 -0.26 -16.76
CA ALA A 120 0.89 0.35 -16.45
C ALA A 120 0.65 1.76 -15.87
N LEU A 121 1.30 2.06 -14.76
CA LEU A 121 1.31 3.42 -14.21
C LEU A 121 2.25 4.27 -15.08
N PRO A 122 1.80 5.42 -15.59
CA PRO A 122 2.72 6.39 -16.21
C PRO A 122 3.74 6.88 -15.17
N PRO A 123 4.95 7.24 -15.56
CA PRO A 123 5.92 7.80 -14.63
C PRO A 123 5.35 9.07 -14.00
N LEU A 124 5.26 9.09 -12.67
CA LEU A 124 4.82 10.25 -11.90
C LEU A 124 6.06 10.98 -11.38
N ASP A 125 6.05 12.30 -11.53
CA ASP A 125 7.09 13.21 -11.05
C ASP A 125 6.44 14.31 -10.20
N PRO A 126 6.03 14.00 -8.96
CA PRO A 126 5.43 14.99 -8.07
C PRO A 126 6.42 16.10 -7.75
N LYS A 127 5.98 17.35 -7.90
CA LYS A 127 6.82 18.56 -7.72
C LYS A 127 6.91 19.01 -6.27
N CYS A 128 6.08 18.45 -5.40
CA CYS A 128 6.08 18.71 -3.97
C CYS A 128 6.37 17.39 -3.24
N LYS A 129 7.35 17.41 -2.34
CA LYS A 129 7.74 16.23 -1.56
C LYS A 129 7.94 16.59 -0.10
N VAL A 130 7.40 15.77 0.77
CA VAL A 130 7.62 15.86 2.22
C VAL A 130 7.84 14.48 2.81
N HIS A 131 8.68 14.39 3.86
CA HIS A 131 8.83 13.19 4.66
C HIS A 131 8.08 13.34 5.97
N LEU A 132 7.24 12.35 6.28
CA LEU A 132 6.50 12.23 7.53
C LEU A 132 6.72 10.85 8.14
N SER A 133 6.61 10.76 9.47
CA SER A 133 6.50 9.44 10.10
C SER A 133 5.11 8.82 9.83
N GLY A 134 5.02 7.49 9.84
CA GLY A 134 3.74 6.79 9.73
C GLY A 134 2.75 7.22 10.82
N ASN A 135 3.23 7.44 12.04
CA ASN A 135 2.41 7.91 13.16
C ASN A 135 1.84 9.32 12.93
N ASP A 136 2.65 10.24 12.39
CA ASP A 136 2.18 11.59 12.06
C ASP A 136 1.14 11.54 10.96
N PHE A 137 1.35 10.70 9.93
CA PHE A 137 0.37 10.56 8.87
C PHE A 137 -0.95 9.94 9.35
N ILE A 138 -0.91 8.92 10.23
CA ILE A 138 -2.11 8.39 10.88
C ILE A 138 -2.84 9.47 11.69
N ARG A 139 -2.10 10.31 12.42
CA ARG A 139 -2.67 11.42 13.16
C ARG A 139 -3.34 12.43 12.24
N ILE A 140 -2.71 12.74 11.10
CA ILE A 140 -3.28 13.58 10.05
C ILE A 140 -4.61 13.00 9.56
N LEU A 141 -4.63 11.72 9.16
CA LEU A 141 -5.84 11.06 8.64
C LEU A 141 -6.99 11.06 9.68
N LYS A 142 -6.67 10.78 10.94
CA LYS A 142 -7.66 10.83 12.03
C LYS A 142 -8.18 12.25 12.26
N ALA A 143 -7.31 13.26 12.22
CA ALA A 143 -7.70 14.64 12.37
C ALA A 143 -8.58 15.09 11.18
N ALA A 144 -8.17 14.81 9.95
CA ALA A 144 -8.92 15.17 8.77
C ALA A 144 -10.31 14.52 8.72
N ALA A 145 -10.46 13.30 9.21
CA ALA A 145 -11.75 12.61 9.31
C ALA A 145 -12.77 13.32 10.23
N LEU A 146 -12.33 14.20 11.14
CA LEU A 146 -13.23 15.06 11.93
C LEU A 146 -13.80 16.19 11.09
N GLY A 147 -13.13 16.57 10.00
CA GLY A 147 -13.53 17.63 9.08
C GLY A 147 -14.46 17.14 7.96
N GLY A 148 -14.38 15.89 7.55
CA GLY A 148 -15.17 15.35 6.43
C GLY A 148 -14.50 14.17 5.74
N ASP A 149 -14.96 13.85 4.52
CA ASP A 149 -14.50 12.70 3.75
C ASP A 149 -13.32 13.02 2.80
N MET A 150 -12.97 14.28 2.70
CA MET A 150 -11.92 14.78 1.83
C MET A 150 -10.86 15.51 2.66
N MET A 151 -9.61 15.39 2.22
CA MET A 151 -8.52 16.21 2.75
C MET A 151 -7.79 16.92 1.63
N THR A 152 -7.33 18.13 1.91
CA THR A 152 -6.49 18.93 1.02
C THR A 152 -5.07 18.96 1.57
N LEU A 153 -4.11 18.54 0.77
CA LEU A 153 -2.69 18.78 1.00
C LEU A 153 -2.30 20.09 0.35
N SER A 154 -1.53 20.91 1.04
CA SER A 154 -0.97 22.14 0.50
C SER A 154 0.45 22.37 1.00
N ILE A 155 1.26 22.95 0.14
CA ILE A 155 2.63 23.33 0.43
C ILE A 155 2.90 24.74 -0.08
N GLY A 156 3.55 25.56 0.76
CA GLY A 156 3.91 26.92 0.38
C GLY A 156 4.49 27.69 1.55
N GLY A 157 5.36 28.65 1.22
CA GLY A 157 6.15 29.36 2.23
C GLY A 157 7.00 28.38 3.04
N ASP A 158 6.83 28.37 4.35
CA ASP A 158 7.57 27.51 5.26
C ASP A 158 6.73 26.34 5.81
N TYR A 159 5.58 26.04 5.18
CA TYR A 159 4.62 25.10 5.75
C TYR A 159 4.13 24.03 4.76
N PHE A 160 4.06 22.81 5.25
CA PHE A 160 3.17 21.78 4.75
C PHE A 160 1.91 21.76 5.59
N THR A 161 0.76 21.81 4.94
CA THR A 161 -0.54 21.93 5.60
C THR A 161 -1.50 20.85 5.09
N VAL A 162 -2.22 20.22 6.00
CA VAL A 162 -3.33 19.35 5.67
C VAL A 162 -4.59 19.95 6.26
N SER A 163 -5.62 20.12 5.45
CA SER A 163 -6.91 20.65 5.87
C SER A 163 -8.06 19.75 5.44
N ALA A 164 -9.13 19.77 6.23
CA ALA A 164 -10.40 19.12 5.92
C ALA A 164 -11.52 19.99 6.43
N SER A 165 -12.54 20.21 5.60
CA SER A 165 -13.67 21.08 5.92
C SER A 165 -14.98 20.34 5.71
N GLY A 166 -15.85 20.36 6.70
CA GLY A 166 -17.19 19.82 6.67
C GLY A 166 -18.21 20.79 7.23
N THR A 167 -19.44 20.36 7.36
CA THR A 167 -20.56 21.20 7.78
C THR A 167 -20.37 21.80 9.19
N ASN A 168 -19.75 21.04 10.10
CA ASN A 168 -19.66 21.40 11.51
C ASN A 168 -18.24 21.64 12.02
N SER A 169 -17.21 21.38 11.19
CA SER A 169 -15.82 21.47 11.63
C SER A 169 -14.87 21.78 10.49
N ASN A 170 -13.86 22.59 10.82
CA ASN A 170 -12.72 22.85 9.96
C ASN A 170 -11.46 22.41 10.71
N ILE A 171 -10.75 21.47 10.15
CA ILE A 171 -9.52 20.91 10.72
C ILE A 171 -8.34 21.36 9.91
N GLN A 172 -7.27 21.74 10.58
CA GLN A 172 -6.00 22.06 9.95
C GLN A 172 -4.86 21.51 10.78
N VAL A 173 -3.94 20.79 10.12
CA VAL A 173 -2.67 20.32 10.68
C VAL A 173 -1.55 20.96 9.91
N LYS A 174 -0.61 21.62 10.59
CA LYS A 174 0.51 22.34 9.98
C LYS A 174 1.85 21.80 10.48
N PHE A 175 2.76 21.62 9.55
CA PHE A 175 4.17 21.30 9.83
C PHE A 175 5.04 22.42 9.26
N HIS A 176 5.86 23.02 10.13
CA HIS A 176 6.91 23.92 9.68
C HIS A 176 8.03 23.11 9.03
N LYS A 177 8.66 23.63 7.99
CA LYS A 177 9.73 22.97 7.24
C LYS A 177 10.84 22.40 8.13
N ASP A 178 11.21 23.11 9.20
CA ASP A 178 12.27 22.71 10.13
C ASP A 178 11.90 21.46 10.96
N ASN A 179 10.62 21.07 10.97
CA ASN A 179 10.12 19.86 11.64
C ASN A 179 9.96 18.67 10.69
N LEU A 180 10.36 18.81 9.42
CA LEU A 180 10.29 17.79 8.40
C LEU A 180 11.69 17.38 7.95
N GLN A 181 11.94 16.10 7.73
CA GLN A 181 13.22 15.61 7.23
C GLN A 181 13.45 15.99 5.76
N LEU A 182 12.37 16.08 5.00
CA LEU A 182 12.33 16.57 3.62
C LEU A 182 11.17 17.53 3.48
N PHE A 183 11.43 18.67 2.83
CA PHE A 183 10.43 19.67 2.47
C PHE A 183 10.87 20.34 1.16
N GLU A 184 10.34 19.86 0.06
CA GLU A 184 10.72 20.33 -1.28
C GLU A 184 9.48 20.67 -2.10
N TYR A 185 9.53 21.75 -2.84
CA TYR A 185 8.53 22.10 -3.84
C TYR A 185 9.08 23.10 -4.86
N ASP A 186 8.66 22.97 -6.11
CA ASP A 186 9.02 23.94 -7.17
C ASP A 186 8.12 25.18 -7.11
N ASN A 187 6.82 24.97 -6.95
CA ASN A 187 5.81 26.02 -6.80
C ASN A 187 4.83 25.63 -5.69
N GLN A 188 4.19 26.64 -5.09
CA GLN A 188 3.08 26.39 -4.19
C GLN A 188 2.03 25.56 -4.89
N ALA A 189 1.51 24.58 -4.18
CA ALA A 189 0.52 23.65 -4.73
C ALA A 189 -0.48 23.22 -3.68
N HIS A 190 -1.67 22.84 -4.16
CA HIS A 190 -2.66 22.17 -3.35
C HIS A 190 -3.37 21.08 -4.17
N SER A 191 -3.81 20.04 -3.49
CA SER A 191 -4.58 18.98 -4.13
C SER A 191 -5.45 18.28 -3.11
N GLN A 192 -6.65 17.85 -3.53
CA GLN A 192 -7.65 17.24 -2.69
C GLN A 192 -7.73 15.73 -2.95
N TYR A 193 -7.88 14.94 -1.87
CA TYR A 193 -7.91 13.49 -1.92
C TYR A 193 -8.99 12.92 -1.01
N SER A 194 -9.56 11.79 -1.40
CA SER A 194 -10.57 11.09 -0.60
C SER A 194 -9.93 10.33 0.57
N LEU A 195 -10.41 10.57 1.78
CA LEU A 195 -9.98 9.87 2.99
C LEU A 195 -10.36 8.39 2.98
N GLY A 196 -11.44 8.03 2.31
CA GLY A 196 -11.87 6.64 2.21
C GLY A 196 -10.82 5.71 1.60
N TYR A 197 -9.99 6.22 0.68
CA TYR A 197 -8.88 5.47 0.10
C TYR A 197 -7.60 5.45 0.96
N LEU A 198 -7.42 6.44 1.84
CA LEU A 198 -6.20 6.58 2.66
C LEU A 198 -6.33 5.92 4.04
N GLN A 199 -7.54 5.93 4.62
CA GLN A 199 -7.78 5.37 5.95
C GLN A 199 -7.38 3.89 6.09
N PRO A 200 -7.60 2.99 5.10
CA PRO A 200 -7.18 1.60 5.19
C PRO A 200 -5.66 1.44 5.42
N LEU A 201 -4.83 2.34 4.89
CA LEU A 201 -3.38 2.31 5.08
C LEU A 201 -2.94 2.47 6.54
N THR A 202 -3.79 3.01 7.42
CA THR A 202 -3.47 3.20 8.84
C THR A 202 -3.12 1.89 9.56
N LYS A 203 -3.54 0.74 9.03
CA LYS A 203 -3.24 -0.57 9.60
C LYS A 203 -1.79 -0.99 9.40
N VAL A 204 -1.14 -0.51 8.34
CA VAL A 204 0.19 -0.97 7.92
C VAL A 204 1.30 0.05 8.15
N ILE A 205 0.99 1.36 8.08
CA ILE A 205 2.01 2.42 8.12
C ILE A 205 2.44 2.85 9.53
N GLY A 206 1.75 2.42 10.59
CA GLY A 206 1.97 2.95 11.94
C GLY A 206 3.38 2.79 12.50
N ARG A 207 4.13 1.79 12.03
CA ARG A 207 5.53 1.55 12.42
C ARG A 207 6.54 1.95 11.34
N VAL A 208 6.08 2.57 10.27
CA VAL A 208 6.95 3.07 9.22
C VAL A 208 7.60 4.36 9.69
N GLU A 209 8.94 4.39 9.71
CA GLU A 209 9.69 5.55 10.19
C GLU A 209 9.55 6.74 9.26
N THR A 210 9.60 6.49 7.95
CA THR A 210 9.53 7.53 6.93
C THR A 210 8.57 7.15 5.82
N LEU A 211 7.57 7.99 5.60
CA LEU A 211 6.74 8.04 4.40
C LEU A 211 7.22 9.20 3.53
N GLU A 212 7.59 8.93 2.29
CA GLU A 212 7.76 9.97 1.29
C GLU A 212 6.41 10.27 0.66
N ILE A 213 5.93 11.49 0.84
CA ILE A 213 4.64 11.96 0.31
C ILE A 213 4.93 12.93 -0.82
N GLY A 214 4.55 12.55 -2.03
CA GLY A 214 4.70 13.35 -3.24
C GLY A 214 3.35 13.78 -3.78
N PHE A 215 3.18 15.07 -4.14
CA PHE A 215 1.98 15.60 -4.73
C PHE A 215 2.27 16.83 -5.61
N GLY A 216 1.25 17.51 -6.10
CA GLY A 216 1.36 18.73 -6.89
C GLY A 216 -0.01 19.38 -7.04
N GLU A 217 -0.11 20.41 -7.86
CA GLU A 217 -1.38 21.09 -8.14
C GLU A 217 -2.30 20.16 -8.93
N ASN A 218 -3.45 19.76 -8.34
CA ASN A 218 -4.39 18.81 -8.95
C ASN A 218 -3.72 17.54 -9.51
N TYR A 219 -2.70 17.05 -8.80
CA TYR A 219 -1.83 15.96 -9.25
C TYR A 219 -2.02 14.70 -8.38
N PRO A 220 -1.79 13.50 -8.92
CA PRO A 220 -1.86 12.28 -8.13
C PRO A 220 -0.96 12.32 -6.90
N LEU A 221 -1.48 11.84 -5.78
CA LEU A 221 -0.71 11.59 -4.56
C LEU A 221 0.13 10.34 -4.75
N ALA A 222 1.39 10.42 -4.40
CA ALA A 222 2.28 9.29 -4.27
C ALA A 222 2.71 9.15 -2.81
N ILE A 223 2.58 7.96 -2.22
CA ILE A 223 3.09 7.65 -0.89
C ILE A 223 4.03 6.47 -1.03
N ASN A 224 5.33 6.71 -0.83
CA ASN A 224 6.34 5.68 -0.89
C ASN A 224 6.80 5.34 0.52
N PHE A 225 6.90 4.06 0.82
CA PHE A 225 7.41 3.58 2.09
C PHE A 225 7.98 2.17 1.96
N ALA A 226 8.78 1.79 2.95
CA ALA A 226 9.31 0.45 3.04
C ALA A 226 9.09 -0.13 4.43
N PHE A 227 9.09 -1.45 4.53
CA PHE A 227 9.07 -2.16 5.80
C PHE A 227 9.92 -3.43 5.70
N HIS A 228 10.05 -4.16 6.81
CA HIS A 228 10.89 -5.36 6.91
C HIS A 228 12.35 -5.06 6.50
N ASP A 229 12.94 -4.06 7.18
CA ASP A 229 14.31 -3.57 6.96
C ASP A 229 14.62 -3.15 5.51
N GLY A 230 13.59 -2.67 4.80
CA GLY A 230 13.72 -2.22 3.41
C GLY A 230 13.49 -3.31 2.37
N ALA A 231 13.32 -4.57 2.77
CA ALA A 231 13.10 -5.67 1.83
C ALA A 231 11.74 -5.63 1.12
N VAL A 232 10.79 -4.84 1.64
CA VAL A 232 9.49 -4.59 1.00
C VAL A 232 9.36 -3.11 0.71
N GLU A 233 9.33 -2.76 -0.56
CA GLU A 233 9.07 -1.40 -1.04
C GLU A 233 7.63 -1.29 -1.52
N VAL A 234 6.94 -0.24 -1.07
CA VAL A 234 5.54 0.03 -1.43
C VAL A 234 5.43 1.42 -2.04
N LYS A 235 4.78 1.49 -3.19
CA LYS A 235 4.36 2.73 -3.85
C LYS A 235 2.85 2.73 -3.94
N TYR A 236 2.23 3.64 -3.21
CA TYR A 236 0.80 3.86 -3.23
C TYR A 236 0.49 5.12 -4.02
N PHE A 237 -0.49 5.05 -4.91
CA PHE A 237 -0.92 6.18 -5.74
C PHE A 237 -2.42 6.40 -5.57
N LEU A 238 -2.82 7.67 -5.53
CA LEU A 238 -4.23 8.06 -5.42
C LEU A 238 -4.51 9.23 -6.35
N ALA A 239 -5.52 9.10 -7.19
CA ALA A 239 -5.96 10.18 -8.06
C ALA A 239 -6.50 11.36 -7.22
N PRO A 240 -6.25 12.61 -7.63
CA PRO A 240 -6.82 13.78 -6.98
C PRO A 240 -8.32 13.85 -7.23
N ARG A 241 -9.02 14.49 -6.30
CA ARG A 241 -10.38 14.97 -6.55
C ARG A 241 -10.30 16.35 -7.21
N VAL A 242 -10.62 16.40 -8.49
CA VAL A 242 -10.72 17.68 -9.21
C VAL A 242 -12.17 18.15 -9.10
N GLU A 243 -12.37 19.35 -8.59
CA GLU A 243 -13.69 19.99 -8.65
C GLU A 243 -14.01 20.26 -10.12
N GLY A 244 -15.02 19.60 -10.64
CA GLY A 244 -15.52 19.90 -11.96
C GLY A 244 -16.22 21.27 -11.94
N ASP A 245 -15.89 22.13 -12.86
CA ASP A 245 -16.71 23.29 -13.19
C ASP A 245 -18.09 22.79 -13.64
N TYR A 246 -19.09 22.93 -12.77
CA TYR A 246 -20.50 22.73 -13.10
C TYR A 246 -21.17 24.09 -13.31
#